data_51311abbe3992fe49136ea8ab32d440c
#
_entry.id   51311abbe3992fe49136ea8ab32d440c
#
_cell.length_a   1.000
_cell.length_b   1.000
_cell.length_c   1.000
_cell.angle_alpha   90.00
_cell.angle_beta   90.00
_cell.angle_gamma   90.00
#
_symmetry.space_group_name_H-M   'P 1'
#
loop_
_entity.id
_entity.type
_entity.pdbx_description
1 polymer ?
#
loop_
_entity_poly.entity_id
_entity_poly.type
_entity_poly.pdbx_seq_one_letter_code
_entity_poly.pdbx_strand_id
1 'polypeptide(L)'
;GIMATSGLFAGLQGMPLFGVVAMLYNMFKEDDDEDFGAVVRGFTGESMYKGLVNEVTGLSIAERVGLSNLIFRTSPVSSGSETLGEWAAQTFGGPAYGIASRLQRGLQMINDGEYQRGMEAMVPVFAANPMKAVRFATEGATTLRGDPIVGDIGPWNVAAQIFGFAPAEYNKQLEINSMLKGIDKAVTTNRTKYLREMYTASRMGDIDGALEAREKLQELYVKHPGLGDMEATIKRSLAQHERTTQTMYHGVVLSKSLRDELLQTAAEQED
;
A
#
# COMPACT_ATOMS: atom_id res chain seq x y z
N GLY A 1 18.36 28.05 -11.32
CA GLY A 1 19.17 27.06 -10.69
C GLY A 1 18.51 25.67 -10.53
N ILE A 2 19.05 24.87 -9.66
CA ILE A 2 18.71 23.46 -9.46
C ILE A 2 17.19 23.23 -9.26
N MET A 3 16.51 24.11 -8.51
CA MET A 3 15.05 23.98 -8.29
C MET A 3 14.22 24.16 -9.57
N ALA A 4 14.65 25.07 -10.47
CA ALA A 4 13.94 25.28 -11.74
C ALA A 4 14.14 24.10 -12.69
N THR A 5 15.34 23.52 -12.73
CA THR A 5 15.60 22.32 -13.53
C THR A 5 14.90 21.09 -12.96
N SER A 6 14.91 20.89 -11.66
CA SER A 6 14.16 19.77 -11.06
C SER A 6 12.66 19.90 -11.28
N GLY A 7 12.08 21.11 -11.22
CA GLY A 7 10.68 21.35 -11.54
C GLY A 7 10.33 21.05 -13.00
N LEU A 8 11.22 21.34 -13.93
CA LEU A 8 11.02 21.04 -15.36
C LEU A 8 11.04 19.52 -15.64
N PHE A 9 11.98 18.78 -15.04
CA PHE A 9 12.18 17.35 -15.27
C PHE A 9 11.28 16.46 -14.40
N ALA A 10 11.05 16.85 -13.16
CA ALA A 10 10.37 16.03 -12.17
C ALA A 10 9.08 16.65 -11.60
N GLY A 11 8.70 17.83 -12.10
CA GLY A 11 7.50 18.53 -11.64
C GLY A 11 7.51 18.86 -10.16
N LEU A 12 6.33 19.12 -9.61
CA LEU A 12 6.16 19.39 -8.18
C LEU A 12 6.49 18.15 -7.32
N GLN A 13 6.19 16.96 -7.84
CA GLN A 13 6.51 15.69 -7.16
C GLN A 13 8.02 15.55 -6.90
N GLY A 14 8.87 16.07 -7.77
CA GLY A 14 10.32 16.05 -7.64
C GLY A 14 10.93 17.16 -6.78
N MET A 15 10.12 18.06 -6.23
CA MET A 15 10.61 19.13 -5.38
C MET A 15 11.16 18.62 -4.04
N PRO A 16 12.22 19.25 -3.50
CA PRO A 16 12.70 18.93 -2.16
C PRO A 16 11.59 19.08 -1.14
N LEU A 17 11.53 18.16 -0.18
CA LEU A 17 10.53 18.13 0.89
C LEU A 17 9.09 17.80 0.46
N PHE A 18 8.77 17.65 -0.81
CA PHE A 18 7.42 17.27 -1.24
C PHE A 18 6.93 16.00 -0.54
N GLY A 19 7.79 14.97 -0.46
CA GLY A 19 7.48 13.72 0.24
C GLY A 19 7.21 13.90 1.74
N VAL A 20 7.90 14.85 2.38
CA VAL A 20 7.68 15.15 3.82
C VAL A 20 6.34 15.84 4.03
N VAL A 21 6.01 16.81 3.19
CA VAL A 21 4.71 17.50 3.25
C VAL A 21 3.57 16.54 2.97
N ALA A 22 3.73 15.69 1.95
CA ALA A 22 2.75 14.64 1.63
C ALA A 22 2.57 13.66 2.80
N MET A 23 3.65 13.24 3.45
CA MET A 23 3.61 12.36 4.62
C MET A 23 2.86 13.03 5.79
N LEU A 24 3.19 14.27 6.11
CA LEU A 24 2.51 15.00 7.19
C LEU A 24 1.01 15.20 6.89
N TYR A 25 0.67 15.62 5.68
CA TYR A 25 -0.73 15.77 5.27
C TYR A 25 -1.49 14.44 5.42
N ASN A 26 -0.94 13.36 4.88
CA ASN A 26 -1.58 12.03 4.91
C ASN A 26 -1.62 11.42 6.33
N MET A 27 -0.80 11.90 7.27
CA MET A 27 -0.83 11.49 8.68
C MET A 27 -2.00 12.14 9.45
N PHE A 28 -2.38 13.37 9.07
CA PHE A 28 -3.42 14.14 9.76
C PHE A 28 -4.75 14.20 9.01
N LYS A 29 -4.80 13.68 7.77
CA LYS A 29 -6.04 13.62 6.99
C LYS A 29 -7.04 12.64 7.62
N GLU A 30 -8.31 12.89 7.43
CA GLU A 30 -9.37 11.92 7.75
C GLU A 30 -9.36 10.75 6.75
N ASP A 31 -9.96 9.62 7.15
CA ASP A 31 -9.93 8.39 6.33
C ASP A 31 -10.62 8.54 4.97
N ASP A 32 -11.56 9.50 4.84
CA ASP A 32 -12.31 9.77 3.60
C ASP A 32 -11.66 10.85 2.71
N ASP A 33 -10.60 11.53 3.18
CA ASP A 33 -9.92 12.59 2.43
C ASP A 33 -8.99 12.02 1.34
N GLU A 34 -8.86 12.77 0.25
CA GLU A 34 -7.93 12.43 -0.83
C GLU A 34 -6.47 12.52 -0.38
N ASP A 35 -5.60 11.71 -0.97
CA ASP A 35 -4.15 11.80 -0.76
C ASP A 35 -3.59 13.14 -1.23
N PHE A 36 -2.57 13.67 -0.52
CA PHE A 36 -1.92 14.94 -0.85
C PHE A 36 -1.51 15.02 -2.33
N GLY A 37 -0.97 13.94 -2.88
CA GLY A 37 -0.60 13.87 -4.29
C GLY A 37 -1.81 14.04 -5.23
N ALA A 38 -2.97 13.47 -4.88
CA ALA A 38 -4.21 13.61 -5.65
C ALA A 38 -4.73 15.05 -5.59
N VAL A 39 -4.73 15.66 -4.40
CA VAL A 39 -5.13 17.05 -4.19
C VAL A 39 -4.25 18.01 -5.01
N VAL A 40 -2.93 17.88 -4.92
CA VAL A 40 -1.99 18.74 -5.67
C VAL A 40 -2.16 18.56 -7.17
N ARG A 41 -2.35 17.32 -7.64
CA ARG A 41 -2.59 17.02 -9.06
C ARG A 41 -3.89 17.63 -9.57
N GLY A 42 -4.94 17.61 -8.76
CA GLY A 42 -6.22 18.24 -9.08
C GLY A 42 -6.09 19.74 -9.30
N PHE A 43 -5.24 20.43 -8.51
CA PHE A 43 -4.99 21.86 -8.64
C PHE A 43 -4.05 22.23 -9.79
N THR A 44 -3.01 21.44 -10.04
CA THR A 44 -1.89 21.84 -10.94
C THR A 44 -1.92 21.12 -12.29
N GLY A 45 -2.67 20.04 -12.39
CA GLY A 45 -2.65 19.16 -13.55
C GLY A 45 -1.46 18.21 -13.56
N GLU A 46 -1.56 17.16 -14.37
CA GLU A 46 -0.58 16.06 -14.42
C GLU A 46 0.78 16.50 -14.93
N SER A 47 0.81 17.40 -15.93
CA SER A 47 2.03 17.93 -16.54
C SER A 47 2.90 18.72 -15.54
N MET A 48 2.28 19.57 -14.71
CA MET A 48 3.01 20.30 -13.67
C MET A 48 3.37 19.42 -12.48
N TYR A 49 2.55 18.44 -12.18
CA TYR A 49 2.81 17.51 -11.09
C TYR A 49 4.01 16.60 -11.38
N LYS A 50 4.06 15.98 -12.56
CA LYS A 50 5.12 15.03 -12.99
C LYS A 50 6.26 15.66 -13.81
N GLY A 51 6.11 16.90 -14.23
CA GLY A 51 7.07 17.63 -15.07
C GLY A 51 6.82 17.47 -16.57
N LEU A 52 7.08 18.54 -17.33
CA LEU A 52 6.84 18.60 -18.77
C LEU A 52 7.64 17.57 -19.58
N VAL A 53 8.85 17.25 -19.12
CA VAL A 53 9.70 16.28 -19.82
C VAL A 53 9.11 14.87 -19.77
N ASN A 54 8.42 14.54 -18.70
CA ASN A 54 7.72 13.25 -18.55
C ASN A 54 6.63 13.07 -19.61
N GLU A 55 5.88 14.13 -19.87
CA GLU A 55 4.79 14.13 -20.85
C GLU A 55 5.32 14.01 -22.29
N VAL A 56 6.42 14.74 -22.62
CA VAL A 56 6.99 14.75 -23.96
C VAL A 56 7.73 13.45 -24.29
N THR A 57 8.45 12.87 -23.35
CA THR A 57 9.29 11.68 -23.59
C THR A 57 8.56 10.36 -23.39
N GLY A 58 7.41 10.36 -22.71
CA GLY A 58 6.70 9.13 -22.31
C GLY A 58 7.46 8.28 -21.28
N LEU A 59 8.49 8.84 -20.63
CA LEU A 59 9.32 8.16 -19.62
C LEU A 59 9.08 8.76 -18.25
N SER A 60 9.01 7.93 -17.21
CA SER A 60 8.89 8.37 -15.82
C SER A 60 10.24 8.85 -15.27
N ILE A 61 10.60 10.09 -15.60
CA ILE A 61 11.85 10.72 -15.18
C ILE A 61 11.73 11.29 -13.76
N ALA A 62 10.53 11.78 -13.38
CA ALA A 62 10.25 12.40 -12.10
C ALA A 62 10.67 11.53 -10.90
N GLU A 63 10.41 10.23 -10.97
CA GLU A 63 10.73 9.29 -9.90
C GLU A 63 12.22 9.01 -9.72
N ARG A 64 13.01 9.29 -10.77
CA ARG A 64 14.46 9.06 -10.76
C ARG A 64 15.29 10.30 -10.47
N VAL A 65 14.85 11.45 -10.95
CA VAL A 65 15.59 12.72 -10.88
C VAL A 65 15.06 13.63 -9.78
N GLY A 66 13.92 13.28 -9.19
CA GLY A 66 13.30 14.05 -8.12
C GLY A 66 14.18 14.13 -6.86
N LEU A 67 14.23 15.32 -6.27
CA LEU A 67 14.91 15.58 -5.00
C LEU A 67 14.03 15.28 -3.77
N SER A 68 12.79 14.87 -4.00
CA SER A 68 11.81 14.58 -2.93
C SER A 68 12.27 13.52 -1.94
N ASN A 69 13.06 12.55 -2.41
CA ASN A 69 13.58 11.43 -1.62
C ASN A 69 15.00 11.67 -1.09
N LEU A 70 15.51 12.91 -1.17
CA LEU A 70 16.87 13.23 -0.75
C LEU A 70 17.05 13.10 0.77
N ILE A 71 16.01 13.42 1.54
CA ILE A 71 16.03 13.44 3.02
C ILE A 71 15.41 12.17 3.60
N PHE A 72 14.28 11.73 3.02
CA PHE A 72 13.59 10.49 3.43
C PHE A 72 13.33 9.64 2.20
N ARG A 73 13.89 8.44 2.20
CA ARG A 73 13.72 7.47 1.13
C ARG A 73 12.32 6.87 1.23
N THR A 74 11.44 7.26 0.31
CA THR A 74 10.05 6.81 0.17
C THR A 74 9.15 7.07 1.41
N SER A 75 8.07 7.80 1.19
CA SER A 75 7.01 7.90 2.18
C SER A 75 6.36 6.53 2.36
N PRO A 76 6.12 6.05 3.60
CA PRO A 76 5.41 4.78 3.86
C PRO A 76 3.99 4.80 3.27
N VAL A 77 3.47 5.97 2.96
CA VAL A 77 2.14 6.19 2.40
C VAL A 77 2.11 5.99 0.88
N SER A 78 3.23 6.22 0.16
CA SER A 78 3.26 6.12 -1.31
C SER A 78 3.37 4.69 -1.83
N SER A 79 3.83 3.74 -1.04
CA SER A 79 3.99 2.35 -1.46
C SER A 79 2.84 1.42 -1.07
N GLY A 80 1.83 1.90 -0.35
CA GLY A 80 0.56 1.19 -0.07
C GLY A 80 0.65 -0.19 0.59
N SER A 81 1.84 -0.76 0.70
CA SER A 81 2.11 -2.12 1.20
C SER A 81 3.11 -2.18 2.35
N GLU A 82 3.81 -1.09 2.67
CA GLU A 82 4.82 -1.10 3.72
C GLU A 82 4.21 -0.70 5.06
N THR A 83 4.48 -1.51 6.08
CA THR A 83 4.16 -1.16 7.46
C THR A 83 5.14 -0.12 7.98
N LEU A 84 4.73 0.70 8.97
CA LEU A 84 5.62 1.64 9.67
C LEU A 84 6.91 0.97 10.15
N GLY A 85 6.85 -0.31 10.55
CA GLY A 85 8.00 -1.09 10.97
C GLY A 85 8.98 -1.38 9.82
N GLU A 86 8.49 -1.73 8.64
CA GLU A 86 9.33 -1.95 7.45
C GLU A 86 9.98 -0.65 6.97
N TRP A 87 9.23 0.45 6.98
CA TRP A 87 9.78 1.77 6.65
C TRP A 87 10.89 2.19 7.63
N ALA A 88 10.67 2.03 8.94
CA ALA A 88 11.68 2.31 9.95
C ALA A 88 12.91 1.41 9.77
N ALA A 89 12.72 0.11 9.54
CA ALA A 89 13.80 -0.83 9.30
C ALA A 89 14.61 -0.48 8.04
N GLN A 90 13.96 -0.03 6.96
CA GLN A 90 14.64 0.44 5.75
C GLN A 90 15.40 1.76 5.99
N THR A 91 14.79 2.68 6.73
CA THR A 91 15.37 4.00 6.98
C THR A 91 16.60 3.93 7.91
N PHE A 92 16.49 3.17 8.99
CA PHE A 92 17.55 3.04 10.00
C PHE A 92 18.51 1.87 9.73
N GLY A 93 18.06 0.80 9.11
CA GLY A 93 18.89 -0.35 8.70
C GLY A 93 19.74 -0.10 7.48
N GLY A 94 19.49 1.01 6.77
CA GLY A 94 20.29 1.46 5.63
C GLY A 94 20.42 0.44 4.49
N PRO A 95 21.54 0.51 3.71
CA PRO A 95 21.75 -0.35 2.55
C PRO A 95 21.76 -1.85 2.86
N ALA A 96 22.22 -2.24 4.05
CA ALA A 96 22.32 -3.65 4.45
C ALA A 96 20.94 -4.31 4.58
N TYR A 97 19.97 -3.63 5.18
CA TYR A 97 18.59 -4.10 5.25
C TYR A 97 17.96 -4.23 3.86
N GLY A 98 18.20 -3.23 2.98
CA GLY A 98 17.71 -3.27 1.61
C GLY A 98 18.27 -4.46 0.79
N ILE A 99 19.52 -4.83 1.01
CA ILE A 99 20.12 -6.01 0.37
C ILE A 99 19.51 -7.29 0.95
N ALA A 100 19.43 -7.41 2.28
CA ALA A 100 18.86 -8.60 2.93
C ALA A 100 17.40 -8.86 2.52
N SER A 101 16.56 -7.82 2.49
CA SER A 101 15.16 -7.93 2.08
C SER A 101 15.01 -8.32 0.60
N ARG A 102 15.90 -7.84 -0.28
CA ARG A 102 15.92 -8.26 -1.70
C ARG A 102 16.33 -9.72 -1.87
N LEU A 103 17.35 -10.16 -1.16
CA LEU A 103 17.78 -11.56 -1.19
C LEU A 103 16.66 -12.48 -0.68
N GLN A 104 16.06 -12.17 0.43
CA GLN A 104 14.93 -12.93 0.98
C GLN A 104 13.77 -13.04 -0.02
N ARG A 105 13.36 -11.92 -0.61
CA ARG A 105 12.29 -11.89 -1.62
C ARG A 105 12.66 -12.69 -2.86
N GLY A 106 13.89 -12.54 -3.35
CA GLY A 106 14.37 -13.30 -4.51
C GLY A 106 14.40 -14.81 -4.27
N LEU A 107 14.85 -15.25 -3.10
CA LEU A 107 14.82 -16.66 -2.71
C LEU A 107 13.39 -17.21 -2.61
N GLN A 108 12.44 -16.44 -2.07
CA GLN A 108 11.03 -16.82 -2.05
C GLN A 108 10.49 -17.04 -3.46
N MET A 109 10.74 -16.10 -4.40
CA MET A 109 10.33 -16.23 -5.80
C MET A 109 10.95 -17.45 -6.50
N ILE A 110 12.22 -17.77 -6.23
CA ILE A 110 12.88 -18.96 -6.75
C ILE A 110 12.21 -20.22 -6.20
N ASN A 111 11.89 -20.23 -4.91
CA ASN A 111 11.19 -21.35 -4.27
C ASN A 111 9.76 -21.55 -4.84
N ASP A 112 9.11 -20.45 -5.25
CA ASP A 112 7.80 -20.47 -5.90
C ASP A 112 7.89 -20.84 -7.40
N GLY A 113 9.09 -21.15 -7.92
CA GLY A 113 9.34 -21.54 -9.31
C GLY A 113 9.60 -20.38 -10.28
N GLU A 114 9.62 -19.15 -9.80
CA GLU A 114 9.84 -17.94 -10.60
C GLU A 114 11.33 -17.56 -10.69
N TYR A 115 12.14 -18.40 -11.29
CA TYR A 115 13.60 -18.27 -11.31
C TYR A 115 14.08 -16.95 -11.89
N GLN A 116 13.53 -16.50 -13.04
CA GLN A 116 13.96 -15.26 -13.71
C GLN A 116 13.68 -14.03 -12.86
N ARG A 117 12.48 -13.94 -12.26
CA ARG A 117 12.07 -12.83 -11.40
C ARG A 117 12.80 -12.85 -10.06
N GLY A 118 13.04 -14.02 -9.50
CA GLY A 118 13.83 -14.17 -8.30
C GLY A 118 15.26 -13.68 -8.49
N MET A 119 15.91 -14.06 -9.59
CA MET A 119 17.24 -13.56 -9.94
C MET A 119 17.22 -12.03 -10.18
N GLU A 120 16.23 -11.50 -10.91
CA GLU A 120 16.04 -10.04 -11.11
C GLU A 120 15.98 -9.30 -9.77
N ALA A 121 15.29 -9.86 -8.78
CA ALA A 121 15.14 -9.24 -7.45
C ALA A 121 16.44 -9.23 -6.64
N MET A 122 17.30 -10.23 -6.81
CA MET A 122 18.54 -10.42 -6.04
C MET A 122 19.72 -9.60 -6.57
N VAL A 123 19.79 -9.39 -7.88
CA VAL A 123 20.94 -8.70 -8.49
C VAL A 123 20.89 -7.18 -8.26
N PRO A 124 22.05 -6.49 -8.31
CA PRO A 124 22.09 -5.04 -8.26
C PRO A 124 21.27 -4.38 -9.38
N VAL A 125 20.74 -3.19 -9.12
CA VAL A 125 19.81 -2.48 -10.02
C VAL A 125 20.35 -2.34 -11.45
N PHE A 126 21.64 -2.12 -11.62
CA PHE A 126 22.25 -1.97 -12.96
C PHE A 126 22.17 -3.28 -13.78
N ALA A 127 22.18 -4.43 -13.13
CA ALA A 127 22.01 -5.74 -13.79
C ALA A 127 20.53 -6.15 -13.85
N ALA A 128 19.71 -5.77 -12.88
CA ALA A 128 18.28 -6.02 -12.87
C ALA A 128 17.54 -5.27 -14.01
N ASN A 129 17.96 -4.04 -14.34
CA ASN A 129 17.31 -3.25 -15.39
C ASN A 129 17.36 -3.91 -16.78
N PRO A 130 18.51 -4.41 -17.28
CA PRO A 130 18.55 -5.16 -18.53
C PRO A 130 17.69 -6.43 -18.48
N MET A 131 17.72 -7.18 -17.39
CA MET A 131 16.89 -8.39 -17.23
C MET A 131 15.39 -8.04 -17.30
N LYS A 132 14.98 -6.96 -16.63
CA LYS A 132 13.63 -6.43 -16.68
C LYS A 132 13.24 -5.95 -18.08
N ALA A 133 14.17 -5.33 -18.81
CA ALA A 133 13.93 -4.89 -20.18
C ALA A 133 13.68 -6.09 -21.12
N VAL A 134 14.46 -7.17 -20.99
CA VAL A 134 14.22 -8.41 -21.74
C VAL A 134 12.84 -9.01 -21.41
N ARG A 135 12.48 -9.07 -20.13
CA ARG A 135 11.16 -9.54 -19.71
C ARG A 135 10.03 -8.67 -20.28
N PHE A 136 10.19 -7.35 -20.26
CA PHE A 136 9.21 -6.44 -20.84
C PHE A 136 9.07 -6.59 -22.37
N ALA A 137 10.14 -6.97 -23.05
CA ALA A 137 10.11 -7.24 -24.49
C ALA A 137 9.42 -8.57 -24.84
N THR A 138 9.48 -9.55 -23.93
CA THR A 138 8.95 -10.91 -24.19
C THR A 138 7.56 -11.14 -23.60
N GLU A 139 7.31 -10.64 -22.42
CA GLU A 139 6.08 -10.90 -21.64
C GLU A 139 5.18 -9.66 -21.50
N GLY A 140 5.65 -8.48 -21.97
CA GLY A 140 5.03 -7.21 -21.63
C GLY A 140 5.43 -6.73 -20.21
N ALA A 141 4.91 -5.57 -19.81
CA ALA A 141 5.14 -5.08 -18.46
C ALA A 141 4.30 -5.86 -17.46
N THR A 142 4.96 -6.69 -16.70
CA THR A 142 4.35 -7.49 -15.63
C THR A 142 4.88 -7.03 -14.27
N THR A 143 4.10 -7.29 -13.19
CA THR A 143 4.60 -7.19 -11.82
C THR A 143 5.68 -8.23 -11.55
N LEU A 144 6.37 -8.13 -10.41
CA LEU A 144 7.29 -9.21 -9.97
C LEU A 144 6.56 -10.54 -9.74
N ARG A 145 5.24 -10.52 -9.50
CA ARG A 145 4.41 -11.73 -9.33
C ARG A 145 3.89 -12.31 -10.64
N GLY A 146 4.13 -11.65 -11.78
CA GLY A 146 3.66 -12.10 -13.08
C GLY A 146 2.34 -11.51 -13.55
N ASP A 147 1.68 -10.69 -12.73
CA ASP A 147 0.41 -10.07 -13.14
C ASP A 147 0.66 -9.09 -14.30
N PRO A 148 -0.07 -9.18 -15.41
CA PRO A 148 0.10 -8.30 -16.55
C PRO A 148 -0.41 -6.89 -16.19
N ILE A 149 0.41 -5.85 -16.49
CA ILE A 149 0.07 -4.45 -16.28
C ILE A 149 -0.16 -3.75 -17.62
N VAL A 150 0.80 -3.88 -18.54
CA VAL A 150 0.73 -3.35 -19.90
C VAL A 150 1.21 -4.45 -20.85
N GLY A 151 0.37 -4.81 -21.84
CA GLY A 151 0.65 -5.94 -22.73
C GLY A 151 1.68 -5.64 -23.80
N ASP A 152 1.70 -4.43 -24.35
CA ASP A 152 2.61 -4.04 -25.42
C ASP A 152 3.43 -2.81 -25.01
N ILE A 153 4.73 -2.97 -25.05
CA ILE A 153 5.68 -1.89 -24.72
C ILE A 153 6.53 -1.60 -25.96
N GLY A 154 6.40 -0.40 -26.48
CA GLY A 154 7.16 0.01 -27.65
C GLY A 154 8.70 -0.14 -27.45
N PRO A 155 9.45 -0.41 -28.56
CA PRO A 155 10.89 -0.68 -28.49
C PRO A 155 11.70 0.40 -27.80
N TRP A 156 11.29 1.66 -27.90
CA TRP A 156 11.92 2.79 -27.21
C TRP A 156 11.84 2.66 -25.68
N ASN A 157 10.69 2.25 -25.17
CA ASN A 157 10.48 2.07 -23.75
C ASN A 157 11.27 0.88 -23.20
N VAL A 158 11.40 -0.19 -23.99
CA VAL A 158 12.27 -1.34 -23.66
C VAL A 158 13.74 -0.90 -23.59
N ALA A 159 14.21 -0.13 -24.58
CA ALA A 159 15.57 0.39 -24.57
C ALA A 159 15.83 1.33 -23.38
N ALA A 160 14.89 2.22 -23.08
CA ALA A 160 14.98 3.12 -21.94
C ALA A 160 15.00 2.35 -20.60
N GLN A 161 14.30 1.21 -20.50
CA GLN A 161 14.30 0.35 -19.31
C GLN A 161 15.70 -0.24 -19.02
N ILE A 162 16.54 -0.47 -20.01
CA ILE A 162 17.94 -0.92 -19.81
C ILE A 162 18.70 0.11 -18.94
N PHE A 163 18.47 1.39 -19.21
CA PHE A 163 19.05 2.49 -18.43
C PHE A 163 18.25 2.78 -17.14
N GLY A 164 17.17 2.02 -16.90
CA GLY A 164 16.35 2.11 -15.70
C GLY A 164 15.21 3.11 -15.78
N PHE A 165 14.91 3.67 -16.95
CA PHE A 165 13.72 4.51 -17.13
C PHE A 165 12.53 3.62 -17.44
N ALA A 166 11.56 3.58 -16.51
CA ALA A 166 10.35 2.82 -16.73
C ALA A 166 9.41 3.54 -17.72
N PRO A 167 8.60 2.79 -18.49
CA PRO A 167 7.56 3.36 -19.33
C PRO A 167 6.55 4.17 -18.49
N ALA A 168 6.14 5.34 -18.98
CA ALA A 168 5.18 6.18 -18.25
C ALA A 168 3.81 5.48 -18.10
N GLU A 169 3.39 4.73 -19.11
CA GLU A 169 2.14 3.93 -19.04
C GLU A 169 2.17 2.88 -17.94
N TYR A 170 3.31 2.21 -17.76
CA TYR A 170 3.50 1.25 -16.69
C TYR A 170 3.33 1.90 -15.30
N ASN A 171 4.00 3.03 -15.08
CA ASN A 171 3.90 3.73 -13.80
C ASN A 171 2.51 4.33 -13.58
N LYS A 172 1.87 4.87 -14.64
CA LYS A 172 0.49 5.36 -14.56
C LYS A 172 -0.47 4.24 -14.16
N GLN A 173 -0.34 3.05 -14.74
CA GLN A 173 -1.19 1.92 -14.40
C GLN A 173 -0.93 1.41 -12.97
N LEU A 174 0.34 1.38 -12.54
CA LEU A 174 0.68 1.06 -11.14
C LEU A 174 0.06 2.06 -10.17
N GLU A 175 0.08 3.34 -10.50
CA GLU A 175 -0.51 4.40 -9.71
C GLU A 175 -2.03 4.23 -9.60
N ILE A 176 -2.72 3.99 -10.73
CA ILE A 176 -4.16 3.69 -10.74
C ILE A 176 -4.46 2.47 -9.86
N ASN A 177 -3.70 1.40 -10.01
CA ASN A 177 -3.89 0.19 -9.22
C ASN A 177 -3.64 0.45 -7.71
N SER A 178 -2.67 1.29 -7.38
CA SER A 178 -2.40 1.70 -6.00
C SER A 178 -3.55 2.53 -5.42
N MET A 179 -4.09 3.47 -6.20
CA MET A 179 -5.26 4.27 -5.80
C MET A 179 -6.49 3.38 -5.56
N LEU A 180 -6.79 2.46 -6.48
CA LEU A 180 -7.91 1.53 -6.33
C LEU A 180 -7.77 0.65 -5.09
N LYS A 181 -6.56 0.12 -4.83
CA LYS A 181 -6.28 -0.65 -3.61
C LYS A 181 -6.37 0.21 -2.35
N GLY A 182 -5.97 1.49 -2.44
CA GLY A 182 -6.10 2.47 -1.36
C GLY A 182 -7.56 2.68 -0.98
N ILE A 183 -8.43 2.90 -1.98
CA ILE A 183 -9.89 3.06 -1.78
C ILE A 183 -10.49 1.79 -1.17
N ASP A 184 -10.19 0.62 -1.72
CA ASP A 184 -10.69 -0.67 -1.20
C ASP A 184 -10.27 -0.90 0.26
N LYS A 185 -9.00 -0.58 0.58
CA LYS A 185 -8.48 -0.66 1.94
C LYS A 185 -9.20 0.32 2.88
N ALA A 186 -9.40 1.58 2.47
CA ALA A 186 -10.08 2.59 3.26
C ALA A 186 -11.53 2.17 3.54
N VAL A 187 -12.27 1.73 2.51
CA VAL A 187 -13.63 1.21 2.65
C VAL A 187 -13.71 0.03 3.61
N THR A 188 -12.78 -0.92 3.49
CA THR A 188 -12.73 -2.10 4.36
C THR A 188 -12.39 -1.71 5.81
N THR A 189 -11.46 -0.78 6.00
CA THR A 189 -11.06 -0.28 7.33
C THR A 189 -12.22 0.47 7.99
N ASN A 190 -12.88 1.39 7.29
CA ASN A 190 -14.03 2.13 7.79
C ASN A 190 -15.20 1.21 8.13
N ARG A 191 -15.50 0.23 7.27
CA ARG A 191 -16.50 -0.78 7.56
C ARG A 191 -16.20 -1.53 8.87
N THR A 192 -14.96 -1.97 9.06
CA THR A 192 -14.54 -2.69 10.26
C THR A 192 -14.60 -1.79 11.49
N LYS A 193 -14.20 -0.53 11.36
CA LYS A 193 -14.25 0.50 12.41
C LYS A 193 -15.70 0.71 12.88
N TYR A 194 -16.62 1.02 11.97
CA TYR A 194 -18.02 1.29 12.31
C TYR A 194 -18.73 0.07 12.89
N LEU A 195 -18.47 -1.14 12.38
CA LEU A 195 -18.99 -2.38 12.97
C LEU A 195 -18.50 -2.60 14.40
N ARG A 196 -17.23 -2.27 14.68
CA ARG A 196 -16.64 -2.35 16.01
C ARG A 196 -17.22 -1.29 16.95
N GLU A 197 -17.36 -0.07 16.49
CA GLU A 197 -17.97 1.05 17.24
C GLU A 197 -19.41 0.69 17.63
N MET A 198 -20.20 0.21 16.67
CA MET A 198 -21.58 -0.22 16.92
C MET A 198 -21.65 -1.35 17.96
N TYR A 199 -20.76 -2.36 17.89
CA TYR A 199 -20.68 -3.42 18.88
C TYR A 199 -20.32 -2.88 20.27
N THR A 200 -19.30 -2.01 20.35
CA THR A 200 -18.84 -1.44 21.62
C THR A 200 -19.91 -0.57 22.26
N ALA A 201 -20.54 0.32 21.50
CA ALA A 201 -21.65 1.16 21.96
C ALA A 201 -22.84 0.32 22.45
N SER A 202 -23.22 -0.71 21.71
CA SER A 202 -24.28 -1.65 22.13
C SER A 202 -23.97 -2.35 23.44
N ARG A 203 -22.70 -2.74 23.67
CA ARG A 203 -22.24 -3.37 24.91
C ARG A 203 -22.24 -2.40 26.10
N MET A 204 -21.98 -1.12 25.87
CA MET A 204 -21.99 -0.07 26.90
C MET A 204 -23.39 0.47 27.20
N GLY A 205 -24.41 0.06 26.42
CA GLY A 205 -25.76 0.60 26.52
C GLY A 205 -25.91 2.01 25.91
N ASP A 206 -24.92 2.45 25.15
CA ASP A 206 -24.91 3.72 24.42
C ASP A 206 -25.71 3.56 23.12
N ILE A 207 -27.02 3.85 23.20
CA ILE A 207 -27.94 3.68 22.07
C ILE A 207 -27.63 4.72 20.99
N ASP A 208 -27.29 5.94 21.38
CA ASP A 208 -27.02 7.03 20.44
C ASP A 208 -25.75 6.77 19.64
N GLY A 209 -24.67 6.34 20.30
CA GLY A 209 -23.44 5.95 19.64
C GLY A 209 -23.60 4.73 18.71
N ALA A 210 -24.45 3.78 19.07
CA ALA A 210 -24.75 2.65 18.20
C ALA A 210 -25.54 3.05 16.95
N LEU A 211 -26.47 3.99 17.07
CA LEU A 211 -27.22 4.53 15.93
C LEU A 211 -26.34 5.36 15.01
N GLU A 212 -25.47 6.21 15.55
CA GLU A 212 -24.52 7.00 14.78
C GLU A 212 -23.56 6.09 13.98
N ALA A 213 -23.01 5.08 14.61
CA ALA A 213 -22.14 4.11 13.93
C ALA A 213 -22.87 3.35 12.81
N ARG A 214 -24.16 3.02 13.01
CA ARG A 214 -25.01 2.40 11.99
C ARG A 214 -25.30 3.33 10.83
N GLU A 215 -25.52 4.62 11.08
CA GLU A 215 -25.76 5.64 10.06
C GLU A 215 -24.50 5.82 9.18
N LYS A 216 -23.32 5.96 9.78
CA LYS A 216 -22.04 5.99 9.06
C LYS A 216 -21.81 4.72 8.21
N LEU A 217 -22.17 3.56 8.74
CA LEU A 217 -22.10 2.32 8.00
C LEU A 217 -23.07 2.31 6.82
N GLN A 218 -24.29 2.82 6.99
CA GLN A 218 -25.29 2.92 5.94
C GLN A 218 -24.82 3.87 4.82
N GLU A 219 -24.24 5.02 5.15
CA GLU A 219 -23.65 5.92 4.16
C GLU A 219 -22.54 5.24 3.34
N LEU A 220 -21.67 4.48 4.01
CA LEU A 220 -20.61 3.72 3.36
C LEU A 220 -21.19 2.71 2.36
N TYR A 221 -22.25 1.99 2.71
CA TYR A 221 -22.91 1.02 1.83
C TYR A 221 -23.67 1.69 0.67
N VAL A 222 -24.20 2.89 0.86
CA VAL A 222 -24.81 3.70 -0.21
C VAL A 222 -23.74 4.16 -1.20
N LYS A 223 -22.59 4.62 -0.71
CA LYS A 223 -21.45 5.03 -1.56
C LYS A 223 -20.81 3.84 -2.29
N HIS A 224 -20.82 2.65 -1.68
CA HIS A 224 -20.15 1.46 -2.20
C HIS A 224 -21.10 0.24 -2.26
N PRO A 225 -22.01 0.17 -3.23
CA PRO A 225 -23.03 -0.90 -3.32
C PRO A 225 -22.43 -2.30 -3.52
N GLY A 226 -21.16 -2.41 -3.97
CA GLY A 226 -20.43 -3.67 -4.09
C GLY A 226 -20.12 -4.37 -2.77
N LEU A 227 -20.33 -3.73 -1.61
CA LEU A 227 -20.12 -4.32 -0.28
C LEU A 227 -21.15 -5.41 0.08
N GLY A 228 -22.24 -5.56 -0.68
CA GLY A 228 -23.26 -6.56 -0.48
C GLY A 228 -24.33 -6.17 0.55
N ASP A 229 -24.80 -7.11 1.35
CA ASP A 229 -25.87 -6.89 2.33
C ASP A 229 -25.31 -6.38 3.68
N MET A 230 -25.70 -5.17 4.05
CA MET A 230 -25.29 -4.51 5.29
C MET A 230 -25.83 -5.27 6.52
N GLU A 231 -27.11 -5.64 6.55
CA GLU A 231 -27.72 -6.27 7.70
C GLU A 231 -27.12 -7.65 7.98
N ALA A 232 -26.86 -8.44 6.93
CA ALA A 232 -26.16 -9.71 7.07
C ALA A 232 -24.73 -9.55 7.57
N THR A 233 -24.06 -8.47 7.18
CA THR A 233 -22.71 -8.14 7.65
C THR A 233 -22.72 -7.73 9.13
N ILE A 234 -23.64 -6.87 9.55
CA ILE A 234 -23.83 -6.48 10.94
C ILE A 234 -24.05 -7.73 11.80
N LYS A 235 -25.01 -8.58 11.43
CA LYS A 235 -25.34 -9.80 12.16
C LYS A 235 -24.13 -10.72 12.32
N ARG A 236 -23.36 -10.95 11.25
CA ARG A 236 -22.13 -11.76 11.30
C ARG A 236 -21.07 -11.15 12.19
N SER A 237 -20.87 -9.83 12.08
CA SER A 237 -19.88 -9.10 12.88
C SER A 237 -20.21 -9.14 14.37
N LEU A 238 -21.47 -8.88 14.75
CA LEU A 238 -21.90 -8.95 16.14
C LEU A 238 -21.70 -10.36 16.72
N ALA A 239 -22.13 -11.40 16.00
CA ALA A 239 -21.93 -12.78 16.42
C ALA A 239 -20.43 -13.15 16.54
N GLN A 240 -19.58 -12.65 15.66
CA GLN A 240 -18.14 -12.87 15.75
C GLN A 240 -17.51 -12.16 16.95
N HIS A 241 -17.88 -10.92 17.21
CA HIS A 241 -17.40 -10.17 18.36
C HIS A 241 -17.86 -10.79 19.67
N GLU A 242 -19.11 -11.26 19.73
CA GLU A 242 -19.64 -11.96 20.90
C GLU A 242 -18.88 -13.26 21.19
N ARG A 243 -18.64 -14.10 20.17
CA ARG A 243 -17.80 -15.31 20.29
C ARG A 243 -16.40 -14.97 20.77
N THR A 244 -15.77 -13.92 20.21
CA THR A 244 -14.42 -13.50 20.61
C THR A 244 -14.41 -13.05 22.06
N THR A 245 -15.42 -12.30 22.51
CA THR A 245 -15.53 -11.85 23.90
C THR A 245 -15.73 -13.02 24.87
N GLN A 246 -16.52 -14.03 24.48
CA GLN A 246 -16.73 -15.24 25.29
C GLN A 246 -15.45 -16.09 25.42
N THR A 247 -14.54 -16.01 24.45
CA THR A 247 -13.25 -16.72 24.46
C THR A 247 -12.10 -15.89 25.02
N MET A 248 -12.38 -14.67 25.46
CA MET A 248 -11.37 -13.75 25.99
C MET A 248 -11.10 -14.02 27.47
N TYR A 249 -9.82 -14.19 27.82
CA TYR A 249 -9.37 -14.34 29.20
C TYR A 249 -8.49 -13.14 29.58
N HIS A 250 -8.91 -12.39 30.59
CA HIS A 250 -8.25 -11.16 31.02
C HIS A 250 -7.86 -10.18 29.88
N GLY A 251 -8.74 -10.01 28.91
CA GLY A 251 -8.48 -9.10 27.76
C GLY A 251 -7.67 -9.71 26.62
N VAL A 252 -7.25 -10.97 26.72
CA VAL A 252 -6.50 -11.69 25.70
C VAL A 252 -7.36 -12.77 25.07
N VAL A 253 -7.38 -12.84 23.73
CA VAL A 253 -8.05 -13.94 23.01
C VAL A 253 -7.08 -15.12 22.94
N LEU A 254 -7.43 -16.20 23.62
CA LEU A 254 -6.64 -17.41 23.63
C LEU A 254 -7.03 -18.33 22.46
N SER A 255 -6.04 -19.01 21.86
CA SER A 255 -6.30 -20.12 20.95
C SER A 255 -7.01 -21.25 21.70
N LYS A 256 -7.78 -22.07 20.98
CA LYS A 256 -8.52 -23.19 21.61
C LYS A 256 -7.57 -24.13 22.37
N SER A 257 -6.43 -24.49 21.77
CA SER A 257 -5.44 -25.36 22.39
C SER A 257 -4.89 -24.80 23.71
N LEU A 258 -4.52 -23.52 23.72
CA LEU A 258 -3.98 -22.87 24.91
C LEU A 258 -5.02 -22.74 26.04
N ARG A 259 -6.28 -22.47 25.68
CA ARG A 259 -7.37 -22.43 26.65
C ARG A 259 -7.63 -23.79 27.27
N ASP A 260 -7.66 -24.85 26.47
CA ASP A 260 -7.90 -26.21 26.94
C ASP A 260 -6.74 -26.68 27.84
N GLU A 261 -5.50 -26.31 27.53
CA GLU A 261 -4.30 -26.54 28.36
C GLU A 261 -4.39 -25.80 29.71
N LEU A 262 -4.77 -24.51 29.70
CA LEU A 262 -4.93 -23.74 30.94
C LEU A 262 -6.05 -24.29 31.82
N LEU A 263 -7.15 -24.78 31.24
CA LEU A 263 -8.24 -25.39 31.99
C LEU A 263 -7.81 -26.73 32.63
N GLN A 264 -7.00 -27.54 31.94
CA GLN A 264 -6.44 -28.76 32.51
C GLN A 264 -5.49 -28.47 33.66
N THR A 265 -4.57 -27.49 33.46
CA THR A 265 -3.61 -27.08 34.51
C THR A 265 -4.33 -26.50 35.75
N ALA A 266 -5.41 -25.75 35.54
CA ALA A 266 -6.21 -25.22 36.65
C ALA A 266 -6.93 -26.33 37.41
N ALA A 267 -7.48 -27.34 36.71
CA ALA A 267 -8.12 -28.50 37.34
C ALA A 267 -7.14 -29.36 38.16
N GLU A 268 -5.89 -29.50 37.66
CA GLU A 268 -4.82 -30.23 38.39
C GLU A 268 -4.30 -29.50 39.64
N GLN A 269 -4.54 -28.18 39.76
CA GLN A 269 -4.13 -27.40 40.93
C GLN A 269 -5.21 -27.35 42.04
N GLU A 270 -6.46 -27.75 41.72
CA GLU A 270 -7.56 -27.83 42.68
C GLU A 270 -7.68 -29.20 43.38
N ASP A 271 -6.97 -30.22 42.89
CA ASP A 271 -6.82 -31.54 43.49
C ASP A 271 -5.56 -31.62 44.37
#